data_8ca0fd565831c048d6c14f7dff6a6afc
#
_entry.id   8ca0fd565831c048d6c14f7dff6a6afc
#
_cell.length_a   1.000
_cell.length_b   1.000
_cell.length_c   1.000
_cell.angle_alpha   90.00
_cell.angle_beta   90.00
_cell.angle_gamma   90.00
#
_symmetry.space_group_name_H-M   'P 1'
#
loop_
_entity.id
_entity.type
_entity.pdbx_description
1 polymer ?
#
loop_
_entity_poly.entity_id
_entity_poly.type
_entity_poly.pdbx_seq_one_letter_code
_entity_poly.pdbx_strand_id
1 'polypeptide(L)' 'MARLYEIGQTVKNYLILDYDYSGKTMKYKCKCLNCGEIKSIYGGSLS' A
#
# COMPACT_ATOMS: atom_id res chain seq x y z
N MET A 1 -11.07 1.06 -13.41
CA MET A 1 -11.37 0.37 -12.16
C MET A 1 -10.96 1.23 -10.98
N ALA A 2 -11.77 1.26 -9.97
CA ALA A 2 -11.50 2.09 -8.80
C ALA A 2 -10.32 1.54 -7.99
N ARG A 3 -9.64 2.44 -7.31
CA ARG A 3 -8.57 2.05 -6.40
C ARG A 3 -9.18 1.38 -5.17
N LEU A 4 -8.48 0.40 -4.65
CA LEU A 4 -8.93 -0.30 -3.46
C LEU A 4 -8.66 0.50 -2.19
N TYR A 5 -7.57 1.26 -2.18
CA TYR A 5 -7.14 1.99 -0.99
C TYR A 5 -6.72 3.40 -1.35
N GLU A 6 -6.83 4.31 -0.40
CA GLU A 6 -6.47 5.70 -0.60
C GLU A 6 -5.25 6.06 0.24
N ILE A 7 -4.55 7.10 -0.18
CA ILE A 7 -3.40 7.61 0.56
C ILE A 7 -3.88 8.08 1.93
N GLY A 8 -3.14 7.66 2.96
CA GLY A 8 -3.50 7.98 4.34
C GLY A 8 -4.41 6.97 5.00
N GLN A 9 -4.88 6.00 4.22
CA GLN A 9 -5.74 4.95 4.76
C GLN A 9 -4.90 3.88 5.45
N THR A 10 -5.41 3.39 6.57
CA THR A 10 -4.77 2.28 7.28
C THR A 10 -5.44 0.99 6.89
N VAL A 11 -4.64 0.03 6.42
CA VAL A 11 -5.15 -1.29 6.02
C VAL A 11 -4.35 -2.33 6.78
N LYS A 12 -5.03 -3.12 7.60
CA LYS A 12 -4.38 -4.07 8.48
C LYS A 12 -3.37 -3.32 9.33
N ASN A 13 -2.10 -3.63 9.21
CA ASN A 13 -1.07 -2.96 9.99
C ASN A 13 -0.21 -2.05 9.13
N TYR A 14 -0.77 -1.59 8.00
CA TYR A 14 -0.04 -0.77 7.04
C TYR A 14 -0.74 0.55 6.81
N LEU A 15 0.04 1.61 6.76
CA LEU A 15 -0.44 2.93 6.41
C LEU A 15 -0.07 3.21 4.96
N ILE A 16 -1.07 3.50 4.15
CA ILE A 16 -0.85 3.77 2.72
C ILE A 16 -0.23 5.15 2.58
N LEU A 17 0.99 5.20 2.02
CA LEU A 17 1.71 6.45 1.86
C LEU A 17 1.57 7.02 0.46
N ASP A 18 1.57 6.16 -0.54
CA ASP A 18 1.53 6.61 -1.93
C ASP A 18 1.22 5.43 -2.83
N TYR A 19 1.03 5.71 -4.10
CA TYR A 19 0.85 4.68 -5.12
C TYR A 19 2.16 4.46 -5.84
N ASP A 20 2.47 3.21 -6.12
CA ASP A 20 3.71 2.84 -6.80
C ASP A 20 3.34 2.25 -8.15
N TYR A 21 3.64 2.98 -9.21
CA TYR A 21 3.32 2.55 -10.56
C TYR A 21 4.52 1.99 -11.32
N SER A 22 5.60 1.71 -10.63
CA SER A 22 6.77 1.13 -11.28
C SER A 22 6.47 -0.30 -11.69
N GLY A 23 6.52 -0.57 -12.98
CA GLY A 23 6.22 -1.88 -13.49
C GLY A 23 4.79 -1.98 -14.02
N LYS A 24 4.37 -3.19 -14.34
CA LYS A 24 3.08 -3.43 -14.95
C LYS A 24 1.93 -3.42 -13.95
N THR A 25 2.22 -3.72 -12.71
CA THR A 25 1.20 -3.83 -11.68
C THR A 25 1.36 -2.71 -10.68
N MET A 26 0.25 -2.04 -10.37
CA MET A 26 0.26 -1.00 -9.37
C MET A 26 0.39 -1.59 -7.98
N LYS A 27 1.27 -1.01 -7.20
CA LYS A 27 1.46 -1.38 -5.81
C LYS A 27 1.15 -0.19 -4.93
N TYR A 28 0.95 -0.45 -3.67
CA TYR A 28 0.76 0.61 -2.68
C TYR A 28 2.01 0.72 -1.84
N LYS A 29 2.52 1.93 -1.75
CA LYS A 29 3.67 2.20 -0.88
C LYS A 29 3.14 2.35 0.53
N CYS A 30 3.49 1.41 1.39
CA CYS A 30 2.91 1.32 2.72
C CYS A 30 3.99 1.35 3.78
N LYS A 31 3.64 1.90 4.93
CA LYS A 31 4.50 1.86 6.09
C LYS A 31 3.94 0.84 7.08
N CYS A 32 4.77 -0.09 7.49
CA CYS A 32 4.36 -1.06 8.50
C CYS A 32 4.28 -0.36 9.85
N LEU A 33 3.09 -0.35 10.44
CA LEU A 33 2.88 0.35 11.70
C LEU A 33 3.46 -0.41 12.88
N ASN A 34 3.83 -1.67 12.65
CA ASN A 34 4.41 -2.49 13.70
C ASN A 34 5.92 -2.31 13.78
N CYS A 35 6.60 -2.32 12.65
CA CYS A 35 8.06 -2.21 12.62
C CYS A 35 8.57 -0.90 12.01
N GLY A 36 7.72 -0.16 11.35
CA GLY A 36 8.10 1.13 10.79
C GLY A 36 8.75 1.07 9.42
N GLU A 37 8.81 -0.10 8.82
CA GLU A 37 9.41 -0.25 7.48
C GLU A 37 8.45 0.22 6.40
N ILE A 38 9.04 0.75 5.33
CA ILE A 38 8.26 1.17 4.18
C ILE A 38 8.46 0.14 3.07
N LYS A 39 7.35 -0.38 2.55
CA LYS A 39 7.36 -1.41 1.53
C LYS A 39 6.32 -1.10 0.47
N SER A 40 6.54 -1.64 -0.73
CA SER A 40 5.54 -1.60 -1.79
C SER A 40 4.83 -2.94 -1.81
N ILE A 41 3.52 -2.93 -1.67
CA ILE A 41 2.71 -4.14 -1.50
C ILE A 41 1.58 -4.12 -2.53
N TYR A 42 1.32 -5.25 -3.15
CA TYR A 42 0.19 -5.39 -4.05
C TYR A 42 -1.12 -5.23 -3.29
N GLY A 43 -2.10 -4.60 -3.92
CA GLY A 43 -3.40 -4.44 -3.30
C GLY A 43 -4.03 -5.77 -2.90
N GLY A 44 -3.82 -6.81 -3.71
CA GLY A 44 -4.34 -8.12 -3.38
C GLY A 44 -3.74 -8.71 -2.11
N SER A 45 -2.50 -8.36 -1.82
CA SER A 45 -1.84 -8.83 -0.60
C SER A 45 -2.33 -8.09 0.63
N LEU A 46 -2.88 -6.88 0.44
CA LEU A 46 -3.43 -6.11 1.54
C LEU A 46 -4.83 -6.54 1.93
N SER A 47 -5.50 -7.22 1.03
CA SER A 47 -6.90 -7.63 1.27
C SER A 47 -7.04 -8.73 2.31
#